data_8c42341c520c48e7a0f0b1cdded9e541
#
_entry.id   8c42341c520c48e7a0f0b1cdded9e541
#
_cell.length_a   1.000
_cell.length_b   1.000
_cell.length_c   1.000
_cell.angle_alpha   90.00
_cell.angle_beta   90.00
_cell.angle_gamma   90.00
#
_symmetry.space_group_name_H-M   'P 1'
#
loop_
_entity.id
_entity.type
_entity.pdbx_description
1 polymer ?
#
loop_
_entity_poly.entity_id
_entity_poly.type
_entity_poly.pdbx_seq_one_letter_code
_entity_poly.pdbx_strand_id
1 'polypeptide(L)'
;MKLPYRLLFSAICTFLLLGCNEKEKSKNNQKDSSTASIAQSTGKIDTTVVKDMPEGVNVPTGMVWVPGGVFTKGAVASDQIAMSHERPAHKVAVDGFFIDVTEVTNGQFKKFVEETGYVTVAEREIDWEEMKKQLPEGTPKPHDSIMQPGSLTFKKAKSTVPNLYDFSQWWKWTIGANWRHPNGPDSNIEGKDDFPVVHVAYEDALAYCEWANRRLPTEAEWELAARGDNFESVYFWGNSGEGLN
;
A
#
# COMPACT_ATOMS: atom_id res chain seq x y z
N MET A 1 -40.09 16.59 41.09
CA MET A 1 -39.82 16.13 42.48
C MET A 1 -38.41 15.60 42.50
N LYS A 2 -37.52 16.34 43.21
CA LYS A 2 -36.22 16.02 43.78
C LYS A 2 -35.02 15.58 42.89
N LEU A 3 -34.08 16.52 42.75
CA LEU A 3 -32.60 16.44 42.72
C LEU A 3 -32.04 15.77 44.01
N PRO A 4 -30.69 15.68 44.21
CA PRO A 4 -29.46 15.40 43.47
C PRO A 4 -28.52 14.43 44.24
N TYR A 5 -27.38 14.08 43.63
CA TYR A 5 -26.17 13.81 44.43
C TYR A 5 -24.89 14.18 43.68
N ARG A 6 -24.27 15.26 44.17
CA ARG A 6 -22.84 15.58 43.98
C ARG A 6 -22.08 14.94 45.11
N LEU A 7 -20.93 14.37 44.86
CA LEU A 7 -19.79 14.38 45.81
C LEU A 7 -18.47 14.32 45.07
N LEU A 8 -17.69 15.34 45.30
CA LEU A 8 -16.26 15.53 45.12
C LEU A 8 -15.45 14.43 45.77
N PHE A 9 -14.34 14.04 45.19
CA PHE A 9 -13.11 13.75 45.92
C PHE A 9 -11.90 14.29 45.17
N SER A 10 -11.34 15.34 45.75
CA SER A 10 -10.02 15.89 45.49
C SER A 10 -9.03 15.16 46.37
N ALA A 11 -7.95 14.66 45.84
CA ALA A 11 -6.79 14.26 46.66
C ALA A 11 -5.50 14.69 45.92
N ILE A 12 -4.97 15.77 46.41
CA ILE A 12 -3.62 16.29 46.21
C ILE A 12 -2.66 15.30 46.90
N CYS A 13 -1.64 14.82 46.20
CA CYS A 13 -0.43 14.29 46.81
C CYS A 13 0.80 14.93 46.21
N THR A 14 1.25 15.93 46.93
CA THR A 14 2.57 16.55 46.83
C THR A 14 3.58 15.60 47.49
N PHE A 15 4.64 15.20 46.81
CA PHE A 15 5.78 14.58 47.47
C PHE A 15 7.07 15.29 47.08
N LEU A 16 7.75 15.65 48.15
CA LEU A 16 8.95 16.47 48.32
C LEU A 16 10.20 15.81 47.74
N LEU A 17 11.01 16.65 47.15
CA LEU A 17 12.43 16.45 46.87
C LEU A 17 13.21 16.36 48.18
N LEU A 18 14.01 15.34 48.38
CA LEU A 18 15.15 15.36 49.26
C LEU A 18 16.33 14.67 48.57
N GLY A 19 17.34 15.51 48.34
CA GLY A 19 18.61 15.07 47.84
C GLY A 19 19.46 14.41 48.93
N CYS A 20 20.30 13.51 48.53
CA CYS A 20 21.50 13.14 49.26
C CYS A 20 22.66 13.04 48.26
N ASN A 21 23.66 13.82 48.61
CA ASN A 21 24.95 13.94 47.97
C ASN A 21 25.92 13.02 48.75
N GLU A 22 26.52 12.07 48.09
CA GLU A 22 27.74 11.45 48.61
C GLU A 22 28.74 11.24 47.48
N LYS A 23 29.90 11.87 47.72
CA LYS A 23 31.14 11.72 46.95
C LYS A 23 31.85 10.46 47.39
N GLU A 24 32.16 9.56 46.49
CA GLU A 24 33.37 8.77 46.61
C GLU A 24 34.14 8.68 45.29
N LYS A 25 35.42 8.98 45.41
CA LYS A 25 36.46 8.90 44.38
C LYS A 25 36.94 7.44 44.28
N SER A 26 37.07 6.91 43.08
CA SER A 26 38.27 6.14 42.69
C SER A 26 38.27 5.68 41.24
N LYS A 27 39.27 6.20 40.54
CA LYS A 27 40.14 5.61 39.50
C LYS A 27 39.55 4.89 38.28
N ASN A 28 39.75 5.55 37.15
CA ASN A 28 40.30 5.04 35.88
C ASN A 28 39.98 3.60 35.46
N ASN A 29 39.17 3.47 34.41
CA ASN A 29 39.67 2.83 33.21
C ASN A 29 38.88 3.27 31.96
N GLN A 30 39.64 3.57 30.96
CA GLN A 30 39.34 4.05 29.64
C GLN A 30 38.64 2.99 28.77
N LYS A 31 37.83 3.47 27.84
CA LYS A 31 37.21 2.80 26.66
C LYS A 31 35.80 2.25 26.89
N ASP A 32 34.79 2.55 26.09
CA ASP A 32 34.63 3.01 24.73
C ASP A 32 33.27 3.67 24.62
N SER A 33 33.19 4.94 24.33
CA SER A 33 31.98 5.55 23.82
C SER A 33 31.87 5.19 22.33
N SER A 34 31.19 4.13 22.02
CA SER A 34 30.76 3.89 20.65
C SER A 34 29.57 4.79 20.35
N THR A 35 29.88 6.03 20.01
CA THR A 35 29.01 6.87 19.21
C THR A 35 28.90 6.14 17.87
N ALA A 36 27.82 5.40 17.67
CA ALA A 36 27.48 4.89 16.36
C ALA A 36 27.20 6.11 15.48
N SER A 37 28.24 6.66 14.89
CA SER A 37 28.13 7.50 13.73
C SER A 37 27.46 6.63 12.66
N ILE A 38 26.20 6.94 12.36
CA ILE A 38 25.56 6.47 11.13
C ILE A 38 26.43 7.02 10.01
N ALA A 39 27.37 6.20 9.57
CA ALA A 39 28.11 6.46 8.35
C ALA A 39 27.06 6.55 7.24
N GLN A 40 26.77 7.76 6.78
CA GLN A 40 26.14 7.95 5.51
C GLN A 40 27.02 7.22 4.49
N SER A 41 26.59 6.04 4.10
CA SER A 41 27.17 5.32 2.97
C SER A 41 26.96 6.21 1.74
N THR A 42 27.93 7.06 1.44
CA THR A 42 28.05 7.67 0.14
C THR A 42 28.57 6.61 -0.84
N GLY A 43 27.87 5.49 -0.91
CA GLY A 43 28.05 4.50 -1.94
C GLY A 43 27.79 5.21 -3.26
N LYS A 44 28.80 5.25 -4.12
CA LYS A 44 28.63 5.70 -5.50
C LYS A 44 27.54 4.85 -6.09
N ILE A 45 26.38 5.42 -6.35
CA ILE A 45 25.28 4.70 -7.02
C ILE A 45 25.84 4.29 -8.37
N ASP A 46 25.87 3.01 -8.65
CA ASP A 46 26.15 2.54 -10.00
C ASP A 46 25.02 3.02 -10.88
N THR A 47 25.31 4.02 -11.71
CA THR A 47 24.35 4.63 -12.63
C THR A 47 24.34 3.93 -13.99
N THR A 48 25.04 2.80 -14.10
CA THR A 48 25.03 1.98 -15.31
C THR A 48 23.70 1.23 -15.34
N VAL A 49 22.72 1.75 -16.06
CA VAL A 49 21.40 1.11 -16.23
C VAL A 49 21.23 0.66 -17.68
N VAL A 50 20.54 -0.45 -17.86
CA VAL A 50 20.14 -0.93 -19.19
C VAL A 50 19.00 -0.01 -19.69
N LYS A 51 19.28 0.86 -20.66
CA LYS A 51 18.32 1.79 -21.23
C LYS A 51 17.59 1.22 -22.43
N ASP A 52 18.36 0.64 -23.33
CA ASP A 52 17.84 0.17 -24.60
C ASP A 52 17.29 -1.25 -24.45
N MET A 53 16.25 -1.54 -25.19
CA MET A 53 15.72 -2.89 -25.29
C MET A 53 16.80 -3.81 -25.89
N PRO A 54 17.06 -4.99 -25.30
CA PRO A 54 18.06 -5.91 -25.81
C PRO A 54 17.79 -6.30 -27.26
N GLU A 55 18.84 -6.35 -28.09
CA GLU A 55 18.70 -6.77 -29.47
C GLU A 55 18.14 -8.21 -29.58
N GLY A 56 17.26 -8.40 -30.54
CA GLY A 56 16.65 -9.72 -30.81
C GLY A 56 15.52 -10.11 -29.86
N VAL A 57 15.19 -9.30 -28.87
CA VAL A 57 14.06 -9.54 -28.00
C VAL A 57 12.78 -9.00 -28.62
N ASN A 58 11.78 -9.87 -28.77
CA ASN A 58 10.46 -9.44 -29.22
C ASN A 58 9.66 -8.83 -28.04
N VAL A 59 8.98 -7.72 -28.30
CA VAL A 59 8.05 -7.14 -27.32
C VAL A 59 6.92 -8.13 -27.07
N PRO A 60 6.68 -8.56 -25.83
CA PRO A 60 5.56 -9.45 -25.53
C PRO A 60 4.22 -8.75 -25.87
N THR A 61 3.26 -9.55 -26.33
CA THR A 61 1.93 -9.01 -26.68
C THR A 61 1.29 -8.28 -25.50
N GLY A 62 0.81 -7.07 -25.74
CA GLY A 62 0.15 -6.22 -24.74
C GLY A 62 1.12 -5.50 -23.78
N MET A 63 2.44 -5.58 -24.03
CA MET A 63 3.45 -4.90 -23.22
C MET A 63 4.17 -3.82 -24.02
N VAL A 64 4.81 -2.90 -23.32
CA VAL A 64 5.75 -1.91 -23.86
C VAL A 64 7.07 -2.00 -23.12
N TRP A 65 8.15 -1.61 -23.80
CA TRP A 65 9.45 -1.41 -23.16
C TRP A 65 9.50 -0.05 -22.47
N VAL A 66 9.82 -0.03 -21.18
CA VAL A 66 10.16 1.18 -20.44
C VAL A 66 11.68 1.25 -20.35
N PRO A 67 12.33 2.27 -20.94
CA PRO A 67 13.78 2.45 -20.85
C PRO A 67 14.23 2.61 -19.40
N GLY A 68 15.34 1.99 -19.05
CA GLY A 68 15.94 2.18 -17.73
C GLY A 68 16.40 3.62 -17.49
N GLY A 69 16.44 4.01 -16.24
CA GLY A 69 16.82 5.37 -15.89
C GLY A 69 17.25 5.52 -14.42
N VAL A 70 17.81 6.71 -14.12
CA VAL A 70 18.08 7.13 -12.75
C VAL A 70 17.18 8.32 -12.46
N PHE A 71 16.31 8.19 -11.50
CA PHE A 71 15.36 9.24 -11.13
C PHE A 71 15.39 9.54 -9.63
N THR A 72 14.74 10.62 -9.23
CA THR A 72 14.55 10.97 -7.82
C THR A 72 13.23 10.41 -7.35
N LYS A 73 13.25 9.41 -6.46
CA LYS A 73 12.08 8.85 -5.79
C LYS A 73 11.84 9.59 -4.48
N GLY A 74 10.57 9.82 -4.17
CA GLY A 74 10.14 10.55 -2.98
C GLY A 74 9.69 11.98 -3.30
N ALA A 75 9.18 12.67 -2.29
CA ALA A 75 8.57 13.97 -2.46
C ALA A 75 9.57 15.04 -2.87
N VAL A 76 9.25 15.80 -3.92
CA VAL A 76 10.03 16.98 -4.32
C VAL A 76 9.96 18.07 -3.26
N ALA A 77 10.98 18.94 -3.21
CA ALA A 77 11.09 19.96 -2.16
C ALA A 77 9.91 20.95 -2.15
N SER A 78 9.29 21.18 -3.30
CA SER A 78 8.13 22.06 -3.48
C SER A 78 6.81 21.45 -3.01
N ASP A 79 6.74 20.13 -2.81
CA ASP A 79 5.53 19.46 -2.33
C ASP A 79 5.33 19.69 -0.85
N GLN A 80 4.39 20.59 -0.51
CA GLN A 80 4.06 20.96 0.86
C GLN A 80 3.06 20.00 1.52
N ILE A 81 2.38 19.18 0.74
CA ILE A 81 1.38 18.22 1.24
C ILE A 81 1.94 16.82 1.42
N ALA A 82 3.17 16.59 0.98
CA ALA A 82 3.83 15.30 1.13
C ALA A 82 3.98 14.88 2.59
N MET A 83 3.68 13.63 2.86
CA MET A 83 3.79 13.03 4.18
C MET A 83 5.26 12.72 4.54
N SER A 84 5.54 12.56 5.83
CA SER A 84 6.90 12.33 6.33
C SER A 84 7.57 11.08 5.78
N HIS A 85 6.79 10.03 5.50
CA HIS A 85 7.30 8.77 4.96
C HIS A 85 7.64 8.83 3.45
N GLU A 86 7.23 9.90 2.76
CA GLU A 86 7.66 10.17 1.38
C GLU A 86 9.03 10.85 1.31
N ARG A 87 9.65 11.13 2.44
CA ARG A 87 10.93 11.82 2.58
C ARG A 87 11.97 10.94 3.29
N PRO A 88 13.27 11.12 3.02
CA PRO A 88 13.84 12.05 2.06
C PRO A 88 13.73 11.55 0.60
N ALA A 89 13.68 12.49 -0.34
CA ALA A 89 13.86 12.15 -1.75
C ALA A 89 15.30 11.64 -1.98
N HIS A 90 15.42 10.58 -2.77
CA HIS A 90 16.71 9.93 -3.03
C HIS A 90 16.79 9.39 -4.46
N LYS A 91 18.00 9.19 -4.96
CA LYS A 91 18.22 8.66 -6.30
C LYS A 91 18.02 7.14 -6.32
N VAL A 92 17.28 6.68 -7.32
CA VAL A 92 17.05 5.25 -7.61
C VAL A 92 17.45 4.98 -9.06
N ALA A 93 18.19 3.90 -9.29
CA ALA A 93 18.52 3.41 -10.61
C ALA A 93 17.66 2.18 -10.91
N VAL A 94 17.05 2.13 -12.09
CA VAL A 94 16.18 1.03 -12.54
C VAL A 94 16.59 0.65 -13.95
N ASP A 95 16.83 -0.63 -14.19
CA ASP A 95 17.04 -1.14 -15.54
C ASP A 95 15.74 -1.11 -16.35
N GLY A 96 15.86 -1.08 -17.69
CA GLY A 96 14.71 -1.17 -18.57
C GLY A 96 13.95 -2.48 -18.41
N PHE A 97 12.64 -2.44 -18.59
CA PHE A 97 11.76 -3.58 -18.38
C PHE A 97 10.52 -3.48 -19.28
N PHE A 98 9.81 -4.59 -19.41
CA PHE A 98 8.50 -4.60 -20.03
C PHE A 98 7.40 -4.41 -18.99
N ILE A 99 6.40 -3.62 -19.34
CA ILE A 99 5.19 -3.46 -18.53
C ILE A 99 3.95 -3.60 -19.42
N ASP A 100 2.86 -4.11 -18.87
CA ASP A 100 1.58 -4.15 -19.58
C ASP A 100 1.09 -2.72 -19.84
N VAL A 101 0.49 -2.49 -21.02
CA VAL A 101 -0.05 -1.17 -21.40
C VAL A 101 -1.32 -0.80 -20.68
N THR A 102 -1.98 -1.77 -20.07
CA THR A 102 -3.20 -1.62 -19.27
C THR A 102 -3.11 -2.49 -18.03
N GLU A 103 -4.00 -2.26 -17.10
CA GLU A 103 -4.29 -3.20 -16.02
C GLU A 103 -4.75 -4.54 -16.62
N VAL A 104 -4.60 -5.64 -15.85
CA VAL A 104 -5.11 -6.95 -16.24
C VAL A 104 -6.62 -6.88 -16.41
N THR A 105 -7.10 -7.29 -17.59
CA THR A 105 -8.51 -7.20 -17.92
C THR A 105 -9.30 -8.42 -17.44
N ASN A 106 -10.64 -8.29 -17.38
CA ASN A 106 -11.55 -9.39 -17.06
C ASN A 106 -11.35 -10.58 -18.00
N GLY A 107 -11.17 -10.33 -19.30
CA GLY A 107 -10.93 -11.38 -20.29
C GLY A 107 -9.63 -12.14 -20.06
N GLN A 108 -8.55 -11.43 -19.73
CA GLN A 108 -7.26 -12.04 -19.40
C GLN A 108 -7.35 -12.85 -18.11
N PHE A 109 -7.96 -12.30 -17.06
CA PHE A 109 -8.11 -12.99 -15.78
C PHE A 109 -9.05 -14.19 -15.87
N LYS A 110 -10.11 -14.10 -16.67
CA LYS A 110 -11.00 -15.21 -16.97
C LYS A 110 -10.25 -16.38 -17.59
N LYS A 111 -9.39 -16.10 -18.59
CA LYS A 111 -8.55 -17.14 -19.22
C LYS A 111 -7.66 -17.85 -18.18
N PHE A 112 -7.01 -17.08 -17.30
CA PHE A 112 -6.21 -17.64 -16.21
C PHE A 112 -7.03 -18.60 -15.33
N VAL A 113 -8.21 -18.16 -14.90
CA VAL A 113 -9.07 -19.00 -14.04
C VAL A 113 -9.59 -20.22 -14.79
N GLU A 114 -9.98 -20.11 -16.06
CA GLU A 114 -10.45 -21.25 -16.88
C GLU A 114 -9.36 -22.30 -17.09
N GLU A 115 -8.10 -21.88 -17.25
CA GLU A 115 -6.98 -22.80 -17.48
C GLU A 115 -6.46 -23.45 -16.19
N THR A 116 -6.59 -22.78 -15.04
CA THR A 116 -5.99 -23.24 -13.77
C THR A 116 -7.00 -23.74 -12.75
N GLY A 117 -8.26 -23.36 -12.85
CA GLY A 117 -9.27 -23.60 -11.83
C GLY A 117 -9.04 -22.76 -10.56
N TYR A 118 -8.27 -21.65 -10.65
CA TYR A 118 -7.92 -20.82 -9.50
C TYR A 118 -9.18 -20.24 -8.84
N VAL A 119 -9.18 -20.25 -7.50
CA VAL A 119 -10.23 -19.65 -6.66
C VAL A 119 -9.63 -18.44 -5.94
N THR A 120 -10.18 -17.24 -6.20
CA THR A 120 -9.66 -16.01 -5.62
C THR A 120 -9.95 -15.89 -4.12
N VAL A 121 -9.19 -15.06 -3.43
CA VAL A 121 -9.38 -14.80 -1.99
C VAL A 121 -10.83 -14.36 -1.70
N ALA A 122 -11.44 -13.57 -2.57
CA ALA A 122 -12.83 -13.12 -2.41
C ALA A 122 -13.87 -14.25 -2.54
N GLU A 123 -13.49 -15.40 -3.11
CA GLU A 123 -14.36 -16.57 -3.30
C GLU A 123 -14.13 -17.66 -2.25
N ARG A 124 -13.06 -17.57 -1.44
CA ARG A 124 -12.71 -18.56 -0.41
C ARG A 124 -13.47 -18.33 0.89
N GLU A 125 -13.68 -19.39 1.65
CA GLU A 125 -14.17 -19.28 3.02
C GLU A 125 -13.21 -18.46 3.88
N ILE A 126 -13.78 -17.65 4.77
CA ILE A 126 -13.00 -16.79 5.66
C ILE A 126 -12.47 -17.61 6.84
N ASP A 127 -11.16 -17.80 6.92
CA ASP A 127 -10.50 -18.35 8.09
C ASP A 127 -10.36 -17.29 9.19
N TRP A 128 -11.19 -17.40 10.23
CA TRP A 128 -11.13 -16.49 11.38
C TRP A 128 -9.80 -16.57 12.14
N GLU A 129 -9.21 -17.75 12.23
CA GLU A 129 -7.96 -17.94 12.98
C GLU A 129 -6.78 -17.25 12.30
N GLU A 130 -6.77 -17.20 10.96
CA GLU A 130 -5.79 -16.41 10.21
C GLU A 130 -6.14 -14.92 10.23
N MET A 131 -7.40 -14.56 10.03
CA MET A 131 -7.84 -13.17 9.99
C MET A 131 -7.57 -12.44 11.30
N LYS A 132 -7.83 -13.06 12.45
CA LYS A 132 -7.63 -12.45 13.76
C LYS A 132 -6.18 -12.10 14.08
N LYS A 133 -5.20 -12.75 13.43
CA LYS A 133 -3.77 -12.42 13.60
C LYS A 133 -3.42 -11.01 13.11
N GLN A 134 -4.24 -10.45 12.23
CA GLN A 134 -4.06 -9.11 11.66
C GLN A 134 -4.91 -8.05 12.36
N LEU A 135 -5.70 -8.43 13.34
CA LEU A 135 -6.62 -7.55 14.08
C LEU A 135 -6.07 -7.25 15.48
N PRO A 136 -6.49 -6.14 16.12
CA PRO A 136 -6.16 -5.87 17.51
C PRO A 136 -6.52 -7.04 18.42
N GLU A 137 -5.66 -7.31 19.40
CA GLU A 137 -5.91 -8.35 20.41
C GLU A 137 -7.27 -8.15 21.09
N GLY A 138 -8.02 -9.23 21.27
CA GLY A 138 -9.34 -9.18 21.88
C GLY A 138 -10.47 -8.79 20.92
N THR A 139 -10.20 -8.57 19.62
CA THR A 139 -11.26 -8.33 18.64
C THR A 139 -12.22 -9.52 18.59
N PRO A 140 -13.54 -9.32 18.87
CA PRO A 140 -14.49 -10.41 18.87
C PRO A 140 -14.75 -10.95 17.46
N LYS A 141 -14.95 -12.27 17.34
CA LYS A 141 -15.37 -12.89 16.08
C LYS A 141 -16.71 -12.29 15.64
N PRO A 142 -16.81 -11.79 14.40
CA PRO A 142 -18.10 -11.38 13.86
C PRO A 142 -19.07 -12.56 13.75
N HIS A 143 -20.38 -12.27 13.63
CA HIS A 143 -21.39 -13.30 13.43
C HIS A 143 -21.16 -14.04 12.11
N ASP A 144 -21.37 -15.35 12.09
CA ASP A 144 -21.10 -16.20 10.92
C ASP A 144 -21.87 -15.76 9.66
N SER A 145 -23.03 -15.09 9.82
CA SER A 145 -23.80 -14.56 8.68
C SER A 145 -23.06 -13.46 7.88
N ILE A 146 -22.04 -12.81 8.47
CA ILE A 146 -21.22 -11.82 7.78
C ILE A 146 -19.81 -12.35 7.47
N MET A 147 -19.45 -13.50 8.03
CA MET A 147 -18.21 -14.23 7.76
C MET A 147 -18.38 -15.13 6.52
N GLN A 148 -18.91 -14.55 5.45
CA GLN A 148 -19.11 -15.23 4.17
C GLN A 148 -18.16 -14.65 3.12
N PRO A 149 -17.73 -15.45 2.13
CA PRO A 149 -16.92 -14.95 1.01
C PRO A 149 -17.51 -13.69 0.39
N GLY A 150 -16.63 -12.76 0.01
CA GLY A 150 -17.05 -11.49 -0.53
C GLY A 150 -15.90 -10.49 -0.60
N SER A 151 -16.23 -9.26 -0.87
CA SER A 151 -15.26 -8.18 -0.96
C SER A 151 -15.86 -6.84 -0.57
N LEU A 152 -14.98 -5.84 -0.34
CA LEU A 152 -15.40 -4.47 -0.14
C LEU A 152 -15.85 -3.84 -1.46
N THR A 153 -17.07 -3.30 -1.48
CA THR A 153 -17.60 -2.56 -2.62
C THR A 153 -17.77 -1.09 -2.26
N PHE A 154 -17.52 -0.21 -3.24
CA PHE A 154 -17.72 1.22 -3.05
C PHE A 154 -19.20 1.54 -2.87
N LYS A 155 -19.46 2.38 -1.89
CA LYS A 155 -20.78 2.90 -1.57
C LYS A 155 -20.71 4.43 -1.55
N LYS A 156 -21.40 5.09 -2.48
CA LYS A 156 -21.43 6.56 -2.50
C LYS A 156 -21.94 7.07 -1.14
N ALA A 157 -21.17 7.93 -0.50
CA ALA A 157 -21.58 8.57 0.75
C ALA A 157 -22.83 9.43 0.51
N LYS A 158 -23.75 9.43 1.48
CA LYS A 158 -25.01 10.22 1.40
C LYS A 158 -24.80 11.71 1.66
N SER A 159 -23.70 12.05 2.32
CA SER A 159 -23.32 13.42 2.68
C SER A 159 -21.79 13.56 2.61
N THR A 160 -21.28 14.77 2.82
CA THR A 160 -19.85 15.01 2.95
C THR A 160 -19.26 14.13 4.03
N VAL A 161 -18.17 13.41 3.70
CA VAL A 161 -17.42 12.58 4.65
C VAL A 161 -16.62 13.51 5.57
N PRO A 162 -16.88 13.51 6.89
CA PRO A 162 -16.28 14.47 7.81
C PRO A 162 -14.80 14.17 8.10
N ASN A 163 -14.38 12.92 7.95
CA ASN A 163 -12.99 12.47 8.12
C ASN A 163 -12.77 11.13 7.41
N LEU A 164 -11.53 10.74 7.23
CA LEU A 164 -11.15 9.51 6.53
C LEU A 164 -10.84 8.32 7.47
N TYR A 165 -11.15 8.43 8.76
CA TYR A 165 -10.85 7.36 9.73
C TYR A 165 -11.87 6.23 9.72
N ASP A 166 -13.13 6.55 9.41
CA ASP A 166 -14.21 5.56 9.29
C ASP A 166 -14.52 5.28 7.82
N PHE A 167 -13.83 4.29 7.26
CA PHE A 167 -14.01 3.89 5.86
C PHE A 167 -15.38 3.27 5.57
N SER A 168 -16.16 2.83 6.59
CA SER A 168 -17.50 2.29 6.40
C SER A 168 -18.48 3.31 5.81
N GLN A 169 -18.11 4.59 5.78
CA GLN A 169 -18.92 5.66 5.16
C GLN A 169 -18.98 5.51 3.63
N TRP A 170 -17.93 4.96 2.99
CA TRP A 170 -17.85 4.78 1.53
C TRP A 170 -17.47 3.37 1.08
N TRP A 171 -17.19 2.45 2.00
CA TRP A 171 -17.03 1.03 1.72
C TRP A 171 -18.07 0.21 2.46
N LYS A 172 -18.47 -0.90 1.87
CA LYS A 172 -19.28 -1.93 2.54
C LYS A 172 -18.77 -3.32 2.19
N TRP A 173 -18.80 -4.24 3.15
CA TRP A 173 -18.65 -5.65 2.84
C TRP A 173 -19.86 -6.13 2.06
N THR A 174 -19.64 -6.76 0.92
CA THR A 174 -20.69 -7.31 0.06
C THR A 174 -20.42 -8.78 -0.12
N ILE A 175 -21.28 -9.62 0.48
CA ILE A 175 -21.22 -11.08 0.37
C ILE A 175 -21.41 -11.46 -1.08
N GLY A 176 -20.56 -12.39 -1.58
CA GLY A 176 -20.58 -12.86 -2.96
C GLY A 176 -20.01 -11.88 -3.98
N ALA A 177 -19.51 -10.70 -3.56
CA ALA A 177 -18.75 -9.83 -4.45
C ALA A 177 -17.38 -10.44 -4.73
N ASN A 178 -17.06 -10.62 -5.99
CA ASN A 178 -15.79 -11.14 -6.49
C ASN A 178 -15.56 -10.63 -7.92
N TRP A 179 -14.51 -11.08 -8.58
CA TRP A 179 -14.16 -10.62 -9.92
C TRP A 179 -15.24 -10.91 -10.99
N ARG A 180 -16.07 -11.96 -10.84
CA ARG A 180 -17.20 -12.26 -11.74
C ARG A 180 -18.46 -11.47 -11.39
N HIS A 181 -18.60 -11.11 -10.13
CA HIS A 181 -19.77 -10.46 -9.53
C HIS A 181 -19.36 -9.17 -8.79
N PRO A 182 -18.93 -8.10 -9.50
CA PRO A 182 -18.28 -6.93 -8.88
C PRO A 182 -19.11 -6.19 -7.83
N ASN A 183 -20.43 -6.26 -7.92
CA ASN A 183 -21.34 -5.60 -6.99
C ASN A 183 -22.16 -6.60 -6.15
N GLY A 184 -21.74 -7.87 -6.09
CA GLY A 184 -22.44 -8.97 -5.44
C GLY A 184 -23.14 -9.90 -6.41
N PRO A 185 -23.83 -10.96 -5.92
CA PRO A 185 -24.33 -12.09 -6.70
C PRO A 185 -25.21 -11.73 -7.91
N ASP A 186 -25.94 -10.63 -7.84
CA ASP A 186 -26.84 -10.17 -8.89
C ASP A 186 -26.15 -9.37 -10.00
N SER A 187 -24.84 -9.20 -9.92
CA SER A 187 -24.02 -8.51 -10.92
C SER A 187 -23.19 -9.47 -11.76
N ASN A 188 -22.75 -9.03 -12.95
CA ASN A 188 -21.89 -9.80 -13.83
C ASN A 188 -20.91 -8.89 -14.60
N ILE A 189 -20.02 -9.50 -15.35
CA ILE A 189 -19.03 -8.86 -16.21
C ILE A 189 -19.30 -9.07 -17.70
N GLU A 190 -20.50 -9.44 -18.10
CA GLU A 190 -20.86 -9.65 -19.50
C GLU A 190 -20.64 -8.36 -20.31
N GLY A 191 -19.94 -8.49 -21.44
CA GLY A 191 -19.56 -7.35 -22.29
C GLY A 191 -18.52 -6.41 -21.71
N LYS A 192 -17.79 -6.84 -20.65
CA LYS A 192 -16.74 -6.06 -19.98
C LYS A 192 -15.38 -6.75 -20.01
N ASP A 193 -15.09 -7.53 -21.05
CA ASP A 193 -13.85 -8.29 -21.15
C ASP A 193 -12.62 -7.38 -21.14
N ASP A 194 -12.71 -6.17 -21.69
CA ASP A 194 -11.63 -5.18 -21.76
C ASP A 194 -11.58 -4.25 -20.52
N PHE A 195 -12.47 -4.42 -19.55
CA PHE A 195 -12.42 -3.66 -18.30
C PHE A 195 -11.42 -4.29 -17.33
N PRO A 196 -10.77 -3.48 -16.46
CA PRO A 196 -9.89 -3.99 -15.41
C PRO A 196 -10.60 -5.00 -14.51
N VAL A 197 -9.92 -6.09 -14.19
CA VAL A 197 -10.41 -7.04 -13.17
C VAL A 197 -10.37 -6.38 -11.79
N VAL A 198 -11.40 -6.64 -10.98
CA VAL A 198 -11.54 -6.09 -9.63
C VAL A 198 -11.66 -7.20 -8.59
N HIS A 199 -11.61 -6.84 -7.30
CA HIS A 199 -11.68 -7.79 -6.17
C HIS A 199 -10.59 -8.86 -6.19
N VAL A 200 -9.39 -8.45 -6.59
CA VAL A 200 -8.17 -9.27 -6.66
C VAL A 200 -7.28 -8.90 -5.48
N ALA A 201 -6.91 -9.89 -4.67
CA ALA A 201 -5.93 -9.74 -3.61
C ALA A 201 -4.50 -9.83 -4.17
N TYR A 202 -3.52 -9.43 -3.37
CA TYR A 202 -2.10 -9.54 -3.74
C TYR A 202 -1.71 -10.99 -4.11
N GLU A 203 -2.21 -11.96 -3.36
CA GLU A 203 -2.01 -13.39 -3.59
C GLU A 203 -2.57 -13.81 -4.96
N ASP A 204 -3.76 -13.33 -5.34
CA ASP A 204 -4.37 -13.62 -6.62
C ASP A 204 -3.55 -13.03 -7.78
N ALA A 205 -3.03 -11.81 -7.57
CA ALA A 205 -2.16 -11.15 -8.55
C ALA A 205 -0.84 -11.91 -8.75
N LEU A 206 -0.24 -12.45 -7.68
CA LEU A 206 0.95 -13.29 -7.78
C LEU A 206 0.67 -14.57 -8.56
N ALA A 207 -0.44 -15.26 -8.27
CA ALA A 207 -0.82 -16.48 -8.98
C ALA A 207 -1.07 -16.22 -10.48
N TYR A 208 -1.71 -15.09 -10.81
CA TYR A 208 -1.87 -14.67 -12.21
C TYR A 208 -0.50 -14.43 -12.87
N CYS A 209 0.40 -13.72 -12.19
CA CYS A 209 1.74 -13.45 -12.72
C CYS A 209 2.53 -14.73 -12.99
N GLU A 210 2.47 -15.70 -12.08
CA GLU A 210 3.13 -17.00 -12.25
C GLU A 210 2.59 -17.74 -13.47
N TRP A 211 1.27 -17.85 -13.63
CA TRP A 211 0.65 -18.46 -14.80
C TRP A 211 1.03 -17.76 -16.10
N ALA A 212 1.04 -16.42 -16.09
CA ALA A 212 1.37 -15.61 -17.27
C ALA A 212 2.89 -15.59 -17.58
N ASN A 213 3.73 -16.26 -16.78
CA ASN A 213 5.20 -16.14 -16.82
C ASN A 213 5.66 -14.67 -16.74
N ARG A 214 5.09 -13.93 -15.78
CA ARG A 214 5.35 -12.52 -15.50
C ARG A 214 5.62 -12.33 -14.01
N ARG A 215 5.86 -11.11 -13.61
CA ARG A 215 5.96 -10.70 -12.23
C ARG A 215 5.27 -9.35 -12.03
N LEU A 216 4.95 -9.02 -10.80
CA LEU A 216 4.57 -7.65 -10.46
C LEU A 216 5.78 -6.72 -10.62
N PRO A 217 5.57 -5.47 -11.03
CA PRO A 217 6.62 -4.46 -11.02
C PRO A 217 7.05 -4.18 -9.58
N THR A 218 8.32 -3.79 -9.41
CA THR A 218 8.74 -3.15 -8.17
C THR A 218 8.12 -1.76 -8.07
N GLU A 219 8.08 -1.19 -6.87
CA GLU A 219 7.61 0.18 -6.65
C GLU A 219 8.38 1.19 -7.52
N ALA A 220 9.71 1.01 -7.63
CA ALA A 220 10.55 1.90 -8.43
C ALA A 220 10.29 1.76 -9.94
N GLU A 221 10.08 0.55 -10.44
CA GLU A 221 9.70 0.32 -11.84
C GLU A 221 8.34 0.94 -12.16
N TRP A 222 7.38 0.72 -11.26
CA TRP A 222 6.04 1.29 -11.45
C TRP A 222 6.07 2.82 -11.47
N GLU A 223 6.82 3.45 -10.55
CA GLU A 223 6.94 4.91 -10.49
C GLU A 223 7.67 5.46 -11.72
N LEU A 224 8.75 4.79 -12.17
CA LEU A 224 9.45 5.16 -13.41
C LEU A 224 8.49 5.14 -14.61
N ALA A 225 7.70 4.07 -14.77
CA ALA A 225 6.74 3.94 -15.85
C ALA A 225 5.62 4.99 -15.77
N ALA A 226 5.08 5.23 -14.57
CA ALA A 226 3.97 6.17 -14.37
C ALA A 226 4.37 7.63 -14.58
N ARG A 227 5.60 8.02 -14.21
CA ARG A 227 6.08 9.40 -14.34
C ARG A 227 6.64 9.73 -15.71
N GLY A 228 7.12 8.74 -16.48
CA GLY A 228 7.86 9.00 -17.69
C GLY A 228 9.03 9.95 -17.41
N ASP A 229 9.07 11.13 -18.02
CA ASP A 229 10.12 12.13 -17.84
C ASP A 229 9.82 13.20 -16.77
N ASN A 230 8.68 13.12 -16.07
CA ASN A 230 8.20 14.14 -15.13
C ASN A 230 8.67 13.93 -13.67
N PHE A 231 9.96 13.68 -13.45
CA PHE A 231 10.48 13.38 -12.12
C PHE A 231 10.60 14.58 -11.17
N GLU A 232 10.60 15.81 -11.70
CA GLU A 232 10.70 17.03 -10.91
C GLU A 232 9.32 17.62 -10.55
N SER A 233 8.24 16.94 -10.92
CA SER A 233 6.87 17.38 -10.70
C SER A 233 6.24 16.69 -9.49
N VAL A 234 5.31 17.38 -8.82
CA VAL A 234 4.49 16.82 -7.73
C VAL A 234 3.66 15.65 -8.26
N TYR A 235 3.00 15.84 -9.42
CA TYR A 235 2.17 14.82 -10.06
C TYR A 235 2.82 14.36 -11.37
N PHE A 236 2.41 13.19 -11.88
CA PHE A 236 2.90 12.68 -13.16
C PHE A 236 2.52 13.58 -14.36
N TRP A 237 1.48 14.40 -14.24
CA TRP A 237 1.06 15.38 -15.26
C TRP A 237 1.64 16.78 -15.03
N GLY A 238 2.39 17.04 -13.95
CA GLY A 238 2.99 18.35 -13.65
C GLY A 238 2.73 18.81 -12.22
N ASN A 239 2.82 20.13 -12.01
CA ASN A 239 2.72 20.73 -10.68
C ASN A 239 1.35 21.36 -10.37
N SER A 240 0.44 21.44 -11.33
CA SER A 240 -0.90 21.99 -11.12
C SER A 240 -1.88 20.89 -10.69
N GLY A 241 -2.71 21.17 -9.67
CA GLY A 241 -3.84 20.34 -9.30
C GLY A 241 -5.03 20.44 -10.27
N GLU A 242 -4.96 21.30 -11.29
CA GLU A 242 -6.06 21.56 -12.25
C GLU A 242 -6.28 20.42 -13.26
N GLY A 243 -5.44 19.39 -13.28
CA GLY A 243 -5.58 18.23 -14.17
C GLY A 243 -6.57 17.16 -13.66
N LEU A 244 -7.28 17.40 -12.57
CA LEU A 244 -8.17 16.43 -11.90
C LEU A 244 -9.67 16.66 -12.23
N ASN A 245 -10.01 17.33 -13.33
CA ASN A 245 -11.40 17.53 -13.75
C ASN A 245 -11.88 16.45 -14.72
#